data_23832ec74c13c7e8ac889194d51c0c5c
#
_entry.id   23832ec74c13c7e8ac889194d51c0c5c
#
_cell.length_a   1.000
_cell.length_b   1.000
_cell.length_c   1.000
_cell.angle_alpha   90.00
_cell.angle_beta   90.00
_cell.angle_gamma   90.00
#
_symmetry.space_group_name_H-M   'P 1'
#
loop_
_entity.id
_entity.type
_entity.pdbx_description
1 polymer ?
#
loop_
_entity_poly.entity_id
_entity_poly.type
_entity_poly.pdbx_seq_one_letter_code
_entity_poly.pdbx_strand_id
1 'polypeptide(L)'
;MKNVQTEIREYLSPIDLSNFVGLTLTLKQGLDGYMLNNERCTQNLRHFTNVINNRIFGNAFKRYGKKLQIFPVIEKSKEGRYHYHMIIERPSEWCIDDFRHLIESEWVKTQFGHRQIHLDQFIDFGWVHYITKFHSKYD
;
A
#
# COMPACT_ATOMS: atom_id res chain seq x y z
N MET A 1 -20.80 -14.48 8.07
CA MET A 1 -19.80 -14.01 7.08
C MET A 1 -18.73 -13.20 7.79
N LYS A 2 -17.47 -13.48 7.50
CA LYS A 2 -16.38 -12.71 8.09
C LYS A 2 -16.25 -11.37 7.39
N ASN A 3 -15.90 -10.33 8.14
CA ASN A 3 -15.62 -9.03 7.53
C ASN A 3 -14.21 -9.01 6.91
N VAL A 4 -13.92 -7.98 6.12
CA VAL A 4 -12.66 -7.85 5.38
C VAL A 4 -11.45 -7.83 6.34
N GLN A 5 -11.57 -7.15 7.48
CA GLN A 5 -10.48 -7.09 8.46
C GLN A 5 -10.15 -8.47 9.02
N THR A 6 -11.18 -9.25 9.36
CA THR A 6 -10.98 -10.60 9.89
C THR A 6 -10.31 -11.47 8.85
N GLU A 7 -10.75 -11.38 7.59
CA GLU A 7 -10.13 -12.13 6.50
C GLU A 7 -8.66 -11.75 6.29
N ILE A 8 -8.33 -10.46 6.34
CA ILE A 8 -6.94 -9.98 6.22
C ILE A 8 -6.10 -10.53 7.37
N ARG A 9 -6.60 -10.43 8.61
CA ARG A 9 -5.89 -10.91 9.80
C ARG A 9 -5.65 -12.41 9.74
N GLU A 10 -6.66 -13.19 9.34
CA GLU A 10 -6.53 -14.63 9.22
C GLU A 10 -5.56 -15.03 8.12
N TYR A 11 -5.60 -14.32 6.97
CA TYR A 11 -4.67 -14.57 5.87
C TYR A 11 -3.23 -14.28 6.29
N LEU A 12 -3.00 -13.18 7.02
CA LEU A 12 -1.66 -12.76 7.43
C LEU A 12 -1.11 -13.56 8.62
N SER A 13 -1.98 -14.20 9.42
CA SER A 13 -1.53 -14.85 10.65
C SER A 13 -0.46 -15.93 10.43
N PRO A 14 -0.49 -16.74 9.35
CA PRO A 14 0.58 -17.73 9.11
C PRO A 14 1.79 -17.16 8.37
N ILE A 15 1.77 -15.89 7.96
CA ILE A 15 2.83 -15.28 7.15
C ILE A 15 3.93 -14.78 8.07
N ASP A 16 5.18 -15.04 7.68
CA ASP A 16 6.35 -14.45 8.32
C ASP A 16 6.45 -12.99 7.90
N LEU A 17 6.23 -12.08 8.85
CA LEU A 17 6.24 -10.64 8.59
C LEU A 17 7.65 -10.04 8.51
N SER A 18 8.70 -10.83 8.71
CA SER A 18 10.09 -10.32 8.70
C SER A 18 10.49 -9.69 7.37
N ASN A 19 9.86 -10.11 6.27
CA ASN A 19 10.14 -9.59 4.93
C ASN A 19 9.12 -8.52 4.49
N PHE A 20 8.31 -8.03 5.41
CA PHE A 20 7.28 -7.04 5.11
C PHE A 20 7.57 -5.73 5.81
N VAL A 21 7.16 -4.64 5.19
CA VAL A 21 7.21 -3.30 5.78
C VAL A 21 5.82 -2.70 5.80
N GLY A 22 5.60 -1.77 6.71
CA GLY A 22 4.36 -1.00 6.75
C GLY A 22 4.51 0.31 6.00
N LEU A 23 3.49 0.70 5.26
CA LEU A 23 3.46 1.96 4.52
C LEU A 23 2.21 2.74 4.86
N THR A 24 2.37 4.05 5.00
CA THR A 24 1.28 5.00 4.96
C THR A 24 1.51 5.92 3.79
N LEU A 25 0.61 5.87 2.81
CA LEU A 25 0.70 6.65 1.59
C LEU A 25 -0.42 7.71 1.61
N THR A 26 -0.02 8.97 1.49
CA THR A 26 -1.00 10.06 1.43
C THR A 26 -1.33 10.40 -0.03
N LEU A 27 -2.50 10.98 -0.23
CA LEU A 27 -2.99 11.32 -1.56
C LEU A 27 -3.37 12.79 -1.62
N LYS A 28 -3.25 13.36 -2.83
CA LYS A 28 -3.85 14.66 -3.13
C LYS A 28 -5.36 14.45 -3.19
N GLN A 29 -6.10 15.21 -2.42
CA GLN A 29 -7.55 14.99 -2.30
C GLN A 29 -8.32 15.55 -3.50
N GLY A 30 -7.69 16.36 -4.31
CA GLY A 30 -8.25 16.88 -5.56
C GLY A 30 -7.14 17.34 -6.49
N LEU A 31 -7.40 17.31 -7.80
CA LEU A 31 -6.43 17.69 -8.82
C LEU A 31 -7.18 18.07 -10.09
N ASP A 32 -6.87 19.25 -10.64
CA ASP A 32 -7.41 19.73 -11.93
C ASP A 32 -8.95 19.65 -12.02
N GLY A 33 -9.63 20.01 -10.93
CA GLY A 33 -11.08 20.00 -10.86
C GLY A 33 -11.68 18.64 -10.52
N TYR A 34 -10.87 17.60 -10.39
CA TYR A 34 -11.34 16.26 -10.00
C TYR A 34 -11.17 16.05 -8.51
N MET A 35 -12.25 15.60 -7.86
CA MET A 35 -12.20 15.19 -6.47
C MET A 35 -11.80 13.72 -6.38
N LEU A 36 -11.01 13.39 -5.35
CA LEU A 36 -10.62 12.02 -5.10
C LEU A 36 -11.84 11.22 -4.64
N ASN A 37 -11.95 9.97 -5.10
CA ASN A 37 -12.95 9.01 -4.69
C ASN A 37 -12.33 7.61 -4.64
N ASN A 38 -13.08 6.61 -4.19
CA ASN A 38 -12.56 5.25 -4.06
C ASN A 38 -12.03 4.70 -5.39
N GLU A 39 -12.73 4.96 -6.48
CA GLU A 39 -12.30 4.49 -7.81
C GLU A 39 -10.96 5.09 -8.21
N ARG A 40 -10.79 6.40 -8.04
CA ARG A 40 -9.52 7.08 -8.36
C ARG A 40 -8.39 6.61 -7.45
N CYS A 41 -8.68 6.39 -6.17
CA CYS A 41 -7.69 5.80 -5.26
C CYS A 41 -7.23 4.42 -5.74
N THR A 42 -8.17 3.57 -6.12
CA THR A 42 -7.87 2.21 -6.60
C THR A 42 -7.04 2.24 -7.88
N GLN A 43 -7.42 3.10 -8.82
CA GLN A 43 -6.66 3.26 -10.07
C GLN A 43 -5.26 3.77 -9.82
N ASN A 44 -5.11 4.73 -8.92
CA ASN A 44 -3.81 5.29 -8.57
C ASN A 44 -2.89 4.25 -7.92
N LEU A 45 -3.44 3.45 -7.02
CA LEU A 45 -2.69 2.37 -6.38
C LEU A 45 -2.30 1.29 -7.40
N ARG A 46 -3.22 0.91 -8.28
CA ARG A 46 -2.94 -0.09 -9.33
C ARG A 46 -1.80 0.36 -10.24
N HIS A 47 -1.82 1.61 -10.65
CA HIS A 47 -0.73 2.17 -11.46
C HIS A 47 0.60 2.11 -10.70
N PHE A 48 0.60 2.53 -9.45
CA PHE A 48 1.79 2.49 -8.60
C PHE A 48 2.34 1.07 -8.46
N THR A 49 1.49 0.11 -8.11
CA THR A 49 1.94 -1.28 -7.92
C THR A 49 2.48 -1.88 -9.21
N ASN A 50 1.87 -1.55 -10.35
CA ASN A 50 2.40 -2.00 -11.64
C ASN A 50 3.78 -1.42 -11.91
N VAL A 51 3.99 -0.14 -11.61
CA VAL A 51 5.30 0.50 -11.83
C VAL A 51 6.38 -0.13 -10.96
N ILE A 52 6.12 -0.28 -9.65
CA ILE A 52 7.15 -0.83 -8.75
C ILE A 52 7.43 -2.30 -9.06
N ASN A 53 6.42 -3.09 -9.39
CA ASN A 53 6.64 -4.49 -9.76
C ASN A 53 7.46 -4.61 -11.03
N ASN A 54 7.20 -3.75 -12.01
CA ASN A 54 7.98 -3.72 -13.25
C ASN A 54 9.44 -3.31 -12.98
N ARG A 55 9.66 -2.34 -12.11
CA ARG A 55 11.01 -1.90 -11.73
C ARG A 55 11.80 -2.98 -11.01
N ILE A 56 11.13 -3.74 -10.14
CA ILE A 56 11.78 -4.77 -9.32
C ILE A 56 12.00 -6.05 -10.09
N PHE A 57 10.98 -6.53 -10.81
CA PHE A 57 10.99 -7.84 -11.45
C PHE A 57 11.17 -7.81 -12.97
N GLY A 58 10.92 -6.66 -13.61
CA GLY A 58 11.11 -6.53 -15.05
C GLY A 58 10.30 -7.55 -15.85
N ASN A 59 10.99 -8.33 -16.70
CA ASN A 59 10.32 -9.33 -17.53
C ASN A 59 9.62 -10.42 -16.75
N ALA A 60 10.09 -10.76 -15.55
CA ALA A 60 9.41 -11.76 -14.70
C ALA A 60 8.01 -11.29 -14.32
N PHE A 61 7.84 -9.98 -14.07
CA PHE A 61 6.52 -9.42 -13.85
C PHE A 61 5.68 -9.45 -15.13
N LYS A 62 6.23 -8.94 -16.23
CA LYS A 62 5.49 -8.81 -17.49
C LYS A 62 5.05 -10.15 -18.07
N ARG A 63 5.92 -11.17 -18.03
CA ARG A 63 5.68 -12.46 -18.69
C ARG A 63 5.07 -13.50 -17.78
N TYR A 64 5.43 -13.49 -16.49
CA TYR A 64 5.07 -14.56 -15.56
C TYR A 64 4.24 -14.08 -14.37
N GLY A 65 3.94 -12.77 -14.30
CA GLY A 65 3.14 -12.23 -13.23
C GLY A 65 3.81 -12.23 -11.86
N LYS A 66 5.16 -12.30 -11.82
CA LYS A 66 5.89 -12.23 -10.54
C LYS A 66 5.73 -10.83 -9.95
N LYS A 67 5.18 -10.74 -8.73
CA LYS A 67 4.87 -9.46 -8.09
C LYS A 67 5.02 -9.55 -6.58
N LEU A 68 5.18 -8.38 -5.96
CA LEU A 68 5.20 -8.26 -4.52
C LEU A 68 3.84 -8.58 -3.92
N GLN A 69 3.83 -9.19 -2.75
CA GLN A 69 2.61 -9.30 -1.96
C GLN A 69 2.32 -7.96 -1.31
N ILE A 70 1.11 -7.46 -1.49
CA ILE A 70 0.69 -6.16 -1.00
C ILE A 70 -0.71 -6.31 -0.41
N PHE A 71 -0.90 -5.78 0.80
CA PHE A 71 -2.18 -5.79 1.50
C PHE A 71 -2.58 -4.35 1.81
N PRO A 72 -3.31 -3.67 0.91
CA PRO A 72 -3.68 -2.28 1.11
C PRO A 72 -4.99 -2.16 1.88
N VAL A 73 -5.06 -1.13 2.72
CA VAL A 73 -6.30 -0.74 3.42
C VAL A 73 -6.49 0.75 3.17
N ILE A 74 -7.61 1.13 2.58
CA ILE A 74 -7.93 2.53 2.39
C ILE A 74 -8.68 3.06 3.61
N GLU A 75 -8.27 4.23 4.08
CA GLU A 75 -8.95 4.97 5.14
C GLU A 75 -9.51 6.26 4.57
N LYS A 76 -10.74 6.56 4.93
CA LYS A 76 -11.34 7.87 4.70
C LYS A 76 -11.57 8.51 6.06
N SER A 77 -10.89 9.63 6.34
CA SER A 77 -11.03 10.32 7.63
C SER A 77 -12.39 10.97 7.76
N LYS A 78 -12.72 11.48 8.96
CA LYS A 78 -13.96 12.21 9.20
C LYS A 78 -14.10 13.44 8.31
N GLU A 79 -12.98 14.06 7.96
CA GLU A 79 -12.94 15.19 7.05
C GLU A 79 -13.06 14.80 5.57
N GLY A 80 -13.18 13.50 5.30
CA GLY A 80 -13.30 12.99 3.93
C GLY A 80 -11.98 12.82 3.20
N ARG A 81 -10.86 12.80 3.90
CA ARG A 81 -9.52 12.66 3.29
C ARG A 81 -9.14 11.19 3.22
N TYR A 82 -8.60 10.78 2.09
CA TYR A 82 -8.20 9.40 1.83
C TYR A 82 -6.70 9.20 2.10
N HIS A 83 -6.37 8.05 2.71
CA HIS A 83 -5.01 7.58 2.91
C HIS A 83 -4.97 6.07 2.67
N TYR A 84 -3.80 5.57 2.25
CA TYR A 84 -3.55 4.14 2.25
C TYR A 84 -2.67 3.76 3.44
N HIS A 85 -3.08 2.73 4.16
CA HIS A 85 -2.22 1.99 5.06
C HIS A 85 -2.02 0.62 4.43
N MET A 86 -0.79 0.15 4.36
CA MET A 86 -0.56 -1.14 3.73
C MET A 86 0.63 -1.88 4.31
N ILE A 87 0.61 -3.18 4.10
CA ILE A 87 1.73 -4.06 4.34
C ILE A 87 2.23 -4.48 2.97
N ILE A 88 3.52 -4.30 2.72
CA ILE A 88 4.13 -4.61 1.43
C ILE A 88 5.39 -5.44 1.63
N GLU A 89 5.53 -6.48 0.81
CA GLU A 89 6.70 -7.33 0.80
C GLU A 89 7.92 -6.54 0.30
N ARG A 90 9.03 -6.62 1.06
CA ARG A 90 10.33 -6.11 0.60
C ARG A 90 11.12 -7.26 0.02
N PRO A 91 11.53 -7.20 -1.24
CA PRO A 91 12.35 -8.26 -1.82
C PRO A 91 13.67 -8.39 -1.06
N SER A 92 14.12 -9.62 -0.83
CA SER A 92 15.33 -9.88 -0.04
C SER A 92 16.58 -9.27 -0.66
N GLU A 93 16.62 -9.09 -1.97
CA GLU A 93 17.76 -8.52 -2.70
C GLU A 93 17.83 -7.00 -2.59
N TRP A 94 16.79 -6.36 -2.07
CA TRP A 94 16.71 -4.90 -1.95
C TRP A 94 16.99 -4.48 -0.51
N CYS A 95 17.96 -3.59 -0.30
CA CYS A 95 18.12 -2.98 1.01
C CYS A 95 16.95 -2.03 1.28
N ILE A 96 16.72 -1.74 2.57
CA ILE A 96 15.58 -0.92 2.97
C ILE A 96 15.64 0.50 2.40
N ASP A 97 16.83 1.07 2.31
CA ASP A 97 17.00 2.44 1.81
C ASP A 97 16.66 2.54 0.31
N ASP A 98 17.10 1.58 -0.49
CA ASP A 98 16.81 1.55 -1.92
C ASP A 98 15.30 1.30 -2.14
N PHE A 99 14.71 0.42 -1.35
CA PHE A 99 13.28 0.13 -1.44
C PHE A 99 12.44 1.35 -1.06
N ARG A 100 12.81 2.03 0.03
CA ARG A 100 12.15 3.27 0.44
C ARG A 100 12.25 4.33 -0.67
N HIS A 101 13.43 4.50 -1.24
CA HIS A 101 13.63 5.49 -2.30
C HIS A 101 12.76 5.19 -3.53
N LEU A 102 12.68 3.92 -3.92
CA LEU A 102 11.82 3.51 -5.03
C LEU A 102 10.35 3.86 -4.74
N ILE A 103 9.86 3.50 -3.57
CA ILE A 103 8.47 3.75 -3.19
C ILE A 103 8.18 5.25 -3.18
N GLU A 104 9.03 6.03 -2.51
CA GLU A 104 8.82 7.47 -2.41
C GLU A 104 8.86 8.16 -3.77
N SER A 105 9.84 7.80 -4.60
CA SER A 105 9.99 8.45 -5.90
C SER A 105 8.86 8.07 -6.86
N GLU A 106 8.40 6.83 -6.85
CA GLU A 106 7.34 6.39 -7.77
C GLU A 106 5.94 6.80 -7.31
N TRP A 107 5.70 6.85 -6.00
CA TRP A 107 4.39 7.28 -5.51
C TRP A 107 4.10 8.75 -5.88
N VAL A 108 5.07 9.64 -5.68
CA VAL A 108 4.86 11.06 -5.98
C VAL A 108 4.71 11.34 -7.48
N LYS A 109 5.15 10.42 -8.34
CA LYS A 109 4.95 10.54 -9.79
C LYS A 109 3.55 10.12 -10.23
N THR A 110 2.80 9.43 -9.39
CA THR A 110 1.43 9.05 -9.72
C THR A 110 0.53 10.29 -9.72
N GLN A 111 -0.63 10.17 -10.35
CA GLN A 111 -1.53 11.31 -10.50
C GLN A 111 -1.94 11.93 -9.16
N PHE A 112 -2.26 11.10 -8.17
CA PHE A 112 -2.75 11.55 -6.87
C PHE A 112 -1.79 11.30 -5.71
N GLY A 113 -0.60 10.78 -5.96
CA GLY A 113 0.37 10.53 -4.89
C GLY A 113 0.90 11.81 -4.27
N HIS A 114 0.84 11.91 -2.94
CA HIS A 114 1.37 13.04 -2.19
C HIS A 114 2.72 12.68 -1.58
N ARG A 115 3.57 13.67 -1.37
CA ARG A 115 4.96 13.48 -0.91
C ARG A 115 5.10 13.00 0.52
N GLN A 116 4.07 13.13 1.35
CA GLN A 116 4.12 12.67 2.73
C GLN A 116 3.90 11.17 2.78
N ILE A 117 4.98 10.44 3.04
CA ILE A 117 5.00 8.98 3.05
C ILE A 117 5.70 8.53 4.32
N HIS A 118 5.13 7.54 5.00
CA HIS A 118 5.74 6.95 6.17
C HIS A 118 5.96 5.46 5.93
N LEU A 119 7.18 4.98 6.21
CA LEU A 119 7.54 3.58 6.08
C LEU A 119 8.02 3.07 7.43
N ASP A 120 7.36 2.02 7.93
CA ASP A 120 7.77 1.29 9.12
C ASP A 120 8.54 0.05 8.69
N GLN A 121 9.84 0.02 8.96
CA GLN A 121 10.72 -1.08 8.56
C GLN A 121 10.36 -2.38 9.29
N PHE A 122 9.95 -2.29 10.54
CA PHE A 122 9.62 -3.45 11.36
C PHE A 122 8.15 -3.39 11.74
N ILE A 123 7.41 -4.43 11.38
CA ILE A 123 5.99 -4.54 11.69
C ILE A 123 5.72 -5.86 12.39
N ASP A 124 4.63 -5.88 13.17
CA ASP A 124 4.14 -7.07 13.84
C ASP A 124 2.62 -7.18 13.68
N PHE A 125 2.01 -8.16 14.33
CA PHE A 125 0.55 -8.31 14.27
C PHE A 125 -0.19 -7.14 14.95
N GLY A 126 0.43 -6.44 15.88
CA GLY A 126 -0.13 -5.21 16.44
C GLY A 126 -0.33 -4.15 15.35
N TRP A 127 0.62 -4.03 14.43
CA TRP A 127 0.50 -3.13 13.29
C TRP A 127 -0.63 -3.57 12.34
N VAL A 128 -0.76 -4.88 12.10
CA VAL A 128 -1.87 -5.42 11.30
C VAL A 128 -3.21 -5.07 11.93
N HIS A 129 -3.35 -5.22 13.24
CA HIS A 129 -4.56 -4.83 13.96
C HIS A 129 -4.83 -3.34 13.83
N TYR A 130 -3.79 -2.53 13.92
CA TYR A 130 -3.90 -1.07 13.81
C TYR A 130 -4.46 -0.65 12.47
N ILE A 131 -3.90 -1.13 11.36
CA ILE A 131 -4.35 -0.72 10.03
C ILE A 131 -5.76 -1.25 9.71
N THR A 132 -6.11 -2.44 10.18
CA THR A 132 -7.43 -3.02 9.90
C THR A 132 -8.56 -2.34 10.67
N LYS A 133 -8.25 -1.56 11.71
CA LYS A 133 -9.26 -0.73 12.38
C LYS A 133 -9.86 0.33 11.45
N PHE A 134 -9.04 0.88 10.56
CA PHE A 134 -9.51 1.95 9.68
C PHE A 134 -10.57 1.47 8.72
N HIS A 135 -10.45 0.25 8.26
CA HIS A 135 -11.45 -0.33 7.37
C HIS A 135 -12.80 -0.52 8.07
N SER A 136 -12.81 -1.04 9.31
CA SER A 136 -14.05 -1.27 10.06
C SER A 136 -14.78 0.02 10.44
N LYS A 137 -14.04 1.11 10.53
CA LYS A 137 -14.60 2.39 10.97
C LYS A 137 -15.55 3.01 9.96
N TYR A 138 -15.40 2.66 8.69
CA TYR A 138 -16.13 3.30 7.58
C TYR A 138 -16.84 2.30 6.68
N ASP A 139 -16.91 1.05 7.09
CA ASP A 139 -17.64 0.01 6.37
C ASP A 139 -19.15 0.14 6.60
#